data_5c0b0629175390534b4cd3655b7ffb87
#
_entry.id   5c0b0629175390534b4cd3655b7ffb87
#
_cell.length_a   1.000
_cell.length_b   1.000
_cell.length_c   1.000
_cell.angle_alpha   90.00
_cell.angle_beta   90.00
_cell.angle_gamma   90.00
#
_symmetry.space_group_name_H-M   'P 1'
#
loop_
_entity.id
_entity.type
_entity.pdbx_description
1 polymer ?
#
loop_
_entity_poly.entity_id
_entity_poly.type
_entity_poly.pdbx_seq_one_letter_code
_entity_poly.pdbx_strand_id
1 'polypeptide(L)'
;GYTLRVVSEITESNGSSSMASVCGTSLSLMDAGVPIKEPVAGIAMGLIKEGDDFSVLSDILGDEDHLGDMDFKVAGTKDGITSLQMDIKITGITFEIMEKALDQAKGGREHILGEMNKAIKTSRKEFSKHTPKMETIKVDKKDIATVIGKGGATIREIVETSGAKVDVKDTGEVTVAAPDEASRNKAIEFIKSLIAKPEMGKIYKGKVVKIMEFGAFVNFLGKQDGL
;
A
#
# COMPACT_ATOMS: atom_id res chain seq x y z
N GLY A 1 8.13 -2.77 4.40
CA GLY A 1 7.29 -1.75 4.00
C GLY A 1 7.00 -1.63 2.53
N TYR A 2 5.77 -1.24 2.24
CA TYR A 2 5.36 -0.90 0.88
C TYR A 2 5.56 0.59 0.63
N THR A 3 5.88 0.95 -0.61
CA THR A 3 5.77 2.31 -1.12
C THR A 3 4.44 2.44 -1.83
N LEU A 4 3.66 3.48 -1.48
CA LEU A 4 2.38 3.75 -2.11
C LEU A 4 2.56 4.82 -3.19
N ARG A 5 2.11 4.53 -4.40
CA ARG A 5 2.01 5.50 -5.49
C ARG A 5 0.53 5.62 -5.84
N VAL A 6 0.00 6.83 -5.65
CA VAL A 6 -1.38 7.16 -6.04
C VAL A 6 -1.33 7.96 -7.34
N VAL A 7 -2.12 7.55 -8.31
CA VAL A 7 -2.31 8.26 -9.58
C VAL A 7 -3.78 8.60 -9.70
N SER A 8 -4.08 9.89 -9.87
CA SER A 8 -5.43 10.38 -10.11
C SER A 8 -5.48 11.01 -11.50
N GLU A 9 -6.36 10.50 -12.34
CA GLU A 9 -6.60 11.00 -13.69
C GLU A 9 -8.02 11.55 -13.76
N ILE A 10 -8.15 12.86 -13.95
CA ILE A 10 -9.42 13.54 -14.06
C ILE A 10 -9.71 13.76 -15.54
N THR A 11 -10.69 13.06 -16.07
CA THR A 11 -11.06 13.11 -17.49
C THR A 11 -12.09 14.18 -17.77
N GLU A 12 -12.92 14.53 -16.80
CA GLU A 12 -13.94 15.56 -16.89
C GLU A 12 -14.28 16.09 -15.49
N SER A 13 -14.46 17.39 -15.34
CA SER A 13 -14.76 18.01 -14.04
C SER A 13 -15.50 19.34 -14.22
N ASN A 14 -16.47 19.60 -13.36
CA ASN A 14 -17.07 20.91 -13.14
C ASN A 14 -17.23 21.15 -11.64
N GLY A 15 -16.12 21.17 -10.95
CA GLY A 15 -16.03 21.28 -9.50
C GLY A 15 -14.61 20.95 -9.04
N SER A 16 -14.41 20.56 -7.78
CA SER A 16 -13.09 20.31 -7.24
C SER A 16 -12.55 18.91 -7.62
N SER A 17 -11.74 18.85 -8.66
CA SER A 17 -10.98 17.64 -9.03
C SER A 17 -10.02 17.17 -7.91
N SER A 18 -9.44 18.11 -7.16
CA SER A 18 -8.55 17.78 -6.05
C SER A 18 -9.28 17.10 -4.89
N MET A 19 -10.48 17.55 -4.55
CA MET A 19 -11.25 16.92 -3.47
C MET A 19 -11.87 15.59 -3.91
N ALA A 20 -12.24 15.44 -5.18
CA ALA A 20 -12.56 14.15 -5.77
C ALA A 20 -11.38 13.16 -5.67
N SER A 21 -10.15 13.63 -5.95
CA SER A 21 -8.93 12.82 -5.80
C SER A 21 -8.66 12.40 -4.36
N VAL A 22 -8.93 13.27 -3.38
CA VAL A 22 -8.83 12.92 -1.94
C VAL A 22 -9.78 11.77 -1.59
N CYS A 23 -11.06 11.89 -1.97
CA CYS A 23 -12.08 10.87 -1.71
C CYS A 23 -11.76 9.56 -2.44
N GLY A 24 -11.43 9.63 -3.72
CA GLY A 24 -11.08 8.47 -4.55
C GLY A 24 -9.82 7.76 -4.06
N THR A 25 -8.81 8.50 -3.62
CA THR A 25 -7.59 7.95 -3.00
C THR A 25 -7.93 7.18 -1.73
N SER A 26 -8.74 7.77 -0.84
CA SER A 26 -9.17 7.12 0.39
C SER A 26 -9.88 5.78 0.08
N LEU A 27 -10.83 5.78 -0.83
CA LEU A 27 -11.56 4.58 -1.25
C LEU A 27 -10.63 3.53 -1.89
N SER A 28 -9.73 3.94 -2.77
CA SER A 28 -8.83 3.02 -3.47
C SER A 28 -7.80 2.37 -2.53
N LEU A 29 -7.28 3.11 -1.56
CA LEU A 29 -6.39 2.57 -0.54
C LEU A 29 -7.10 1.53 0.34
N MET A 30 -8.34 1.82 0.75
CA MET A 30 -9.17 0.90 1.52
C MET A 30 -9.49 -0.38 0.72
N ASP A 31 -9.81 -0.23 -0.55
CA ASP A 31 -10.10 -1.36 -1.45
C ASP A 31 -8.87 -2.21 -1.74
N ALA A 32 -7.70 -1.60 -1.83
CA ALA A 32 -6.43 -2.31 -1.95
C ALA A 32 -6.00 -3.07 -0.68
N GLY A 33 -6.68 -2.86 0.45
CA GLY A 33 -6.32 -3.44 1.75
C GLY A 33 -5.21 -2.70 2.49
N VAL A 34 -4.95 -1.44 2.11
CA VAL A 34 -3.99 -0.61 2.87
C VAL A 34 -4.63 -0.24 4.22
N PRO A 35 -3.96 -0.52 5.34
CA PRO A 35 -4.52 -0.26 6.66
C PRO A 35 -4.43 1.22 7.03
N ILE A 36 -5.24 2.06 6.36
CA ILE A 36 -5.39 3.47 6.75
C ILE A 36 -6.14 3.55 8.10
N LYS A 37 -5.84 4.57 8.88
CA LYS A 37 -6.44 4.74 10.22
C LYS A 37 -7.94 5.01 10.14
N GLU A 38 -8.33 5.95 9.30
CA GLU A 38 -9.71 6.37 9.06
C GLU A 38 -9.88 6.83 7.61
N PRO A 39 -11.07 6.70 7.02
CA PRO A 39 -11.36 7.29 5.72
C PRO A 39 -11.32 8.81 5.77
N VAL A 40 -10.83 9.42 4.69
CA VAL A 40 -10.72 10.86 4.54
C VAL A 40 -11.62 11.30 3.39
N ALA A 41 -12.49 12.27 3.65
CA ALA A 41 -13.24 12.97 2.62
C ALA A 41 -12.72 14.41 2.48
N GLY A 42 -12.92 14.98 1.31
CA GLY A 42 -12.62 16.37 1.03
C GLY A 42 -13.82 17.08 0.38
N ILE A 43 -13.94 18.38 0.65
CA ILE A 43 -14.95 19.25 0.05
C ILE A 43 -14.32 20.59 -0.30
N ALA A 44 -14.76 21.19 -1.41
CA ALA A 44 -14.42 22.56 -1.79
C ALA A 44 -15.56 23.48 -1.42
N MET A 45 -15.21 24.55 -0.72
CA MET A 45 -16.12 25.56 -0.23
C MET A 45 -15.80 26.90 -0.89
N GLY A 46 -16.80 27.76 -1.00
CA GLY A 46 -16.65 29.10 -1.51
C GLY A 46 -17.26 30.16 -0.59
N LEU A 47 -16.91 31.39 -0.85
CA LEU A 47 -17.45 32.56 -0.18
C LEU A 47 -17.85 33.61 -1.22
N ILE A 48 -19.03 34.19 -1.03
CA ILE A 48 -19.46 35.44 -1.68
C ILE A 48 -19.67 36.44 -0.57
N LYS A 49 -19.09 37.67 -0.70
CA LYS A 49 -19.16 38.73 0.29
C LYS A 49 -19.50 40.03 -0.38
N GLU A 50 -20.60 40.66 0.03
CA GLU A 50 -21.03 41.98 -0.42
C GLU A 50 -21.21 42.92 0.79
N GLY A 51 -20.29 43.88 0.94
CA GLY A 51 -20.28 44.73 2.12
C GLY A 51 -20.07 43.93 3.41
N ASP A 52 -21.03 43.97 4.32
CA ASP A 52 -21.01 43.20 5.57
C ASP A 52 -21.74 41.86 5.45
N ASP A 53 -22.53 41.66 4.39
CA ASP A 53 -23.23 40.42 4.14
C ASP A 53 -22.31 39.39 3.49
N PHE A 54 -22.51 38.11 3.82
CA PHE A 54 -21.76 37.01 3.22
C PHE A 54 -22.58 35.72 3.15
N SER A 55 -22.21 34.90 2.16
CA SER A 55 -22.76 33.53 1.98
C SER A 55 -21.63 32.53 1.75
N VAL A 56 -21.69 31.44 2.48
CA VAL A 56 -20.75 30.31 2.30
C VAL A 56 -21.40 29.28 1.37
N LEU A 57 -20.65 28.85 0.34
CA LEU A 57 -21.07 27.88 -0.64
C LEU A 57 -20.39 26.54 -0.34
N SER A 58 -21.14 25.44 -0.51
CA SER A 58 -20.61 24.07 -0.35
C SER A 58 -20.52 23.36 -1.70
N ASP A 59 -19.44 22.62 -1.89
CA ASP A 59 -19.20 21.83 -3.11
C ASP A 59 -19.29 22.68 -4.39
N ILE A 60 -18.43 23.70 -4.44
CA ILE A 60 -18.48 24.75 -5.45
C ILE A 60 -18.18 24.23 -6.86
N LEU A 61 -18.86 24.78 -7.83
CA LEU A 61 -18.61 24.62 -9.25
C LEU A 61 -17.40 25.46 -9.70
N GLY A 62 -16.90 25.20 -10.92
CA GLY A 62 -15.79 25.95 -11.49
C GLY A 62 -16.01 27.44 -11.58
N ASP A 63 -17.20 27.88 -11.95
CA ASP A 63 -17.57 29.31 -12.02
C ASP A 63 -17.64 29.95 -10.62
N GLU A 64 -18.12 29.22 -9.63
CA GLU A 64 -18.17 29.67 -8.23
C GLU A 64 -16.78 29.80 -7.62
N ASP A 65 -15.86 28.89 -8.00
CA ASP A 65 -14.44 29.00 -7.65
C ASP A 65 -13.80 30.25 -8.28
N HIS A 66 -14.05 30.47 -9.58
CA HIS A 66 -13.43 31.58 -10.32
C HIS A 66 -13.96 32.97 -9.90
N LEU A 67 -15.26 33.09 -9.71
CA LEU A 67 -15.96 34.35 -9.44
C LEU A 67 -16.11 34.65 -7.95
N GLY A 68 -15.92 33.66 -7.07
CA GLY A 68 -16.05 33.82 -5.63
C GLY A 68 -14.94 34.66 -5.00
N ASP A 69 -15.19 35.17 -3.81
CA ASP A 69 -14.28 36.03 -3.03
C ASP A 69 -13.24 35.23 -2.25
N MET A 70 -13.53 33.97 -1.98
CA MET A 70 -12.63 33.02 -1.37
C MET A 70 -13.05 31.60 -1.81
N ASP A 71 -12.10 30.76 -2.09
CA ASP A 71 -12.28 29.32 -2.12
C ASP A 71 -11.38 28.65 -1.07
N PHE A 72 -11.86 27.56 -0.47
CA PHE A 72 -11.06 26.74 0.40
C PHE A 72 -11.45 25.27 0.32
N LYS A 73 -10.45 24.43 0.46
CA LYS A 73 -10.56 23.00 0.37
C LYS A 73 -10.24 22.40 1.72
N VAL A 74 -11.18 21.60 2.22
CA VAL A 74 -11.08 20.99 3.55
C VAL A 74 -11.13 19.49 3.39
N ALA A 75 -10.07 18.82 3.82
CA ALA A 75 -10.04 17.36 3.92
C ALA A 75 -9.96 16.92 5.39
N GLY A 76 -10.57 15.79 5.70
CA GLY A 76 -10.55 15.28 7.05
C GLY A 76 -11.34 13.98 7.24
N THR A 77 -11.17 13.43 8.44
CA THR A 77 -11.91 12.26 8.93
C THR A 77 -13.20 12.70 9.62
N LYS A 78 -13.94 11.76 10.17
CA LYS A 78 -15.07 12.04 11.06
C LYS A 78 -14.67 12.81 12.32
N ASP A 79 -13.40 12.65 12.77
CA ASP A 79 -12.93 13.20 14.04
C ASP A 79 -12.31 14.61 13.90
N GLY A 80 -11.98 15.03 12.67
CA GLY A 80 -11.41 16.37 12.46
C GLY A 80 -10.80 16.59 11.08
N ILE A 81 -10.28 17.81 10.92
CA ILE A 81 -9.63 18.28 9.70
C ILE A 81 -8.19 17.76 9.68
N THR A 82 -7.75 17.22 8.56
CA THR A 82 -6.38 16.76 8.33
C THR A 82 -5.60 17.67 7.38
N SER A 83 -6.31 18.41 6.53
CA SER A 83 -5.71 19.34 5.58
C SER A 83 -6.67 20.47 5.25
N LEU A 84 -6.13 21.66 5.12
CA LEU A 84 -6.83 22.87 4.69
C LEU A 84 -5.97 23.59 3.66
N GLN A 85 -6.58 23.99 2.55
CA GLN A 85 -6.01 24.92 1.57
C GLN A 85 -7.01 26.03 1.36
N MET A 86 -6.55 27.28 1.31
CA MET A 86 -7.39 28.46 1.16
C MET A 86 -6.78 29.42 0.16
N ASP A 87 -7.62 30.01 -0.69
CA ASP A 87 -7.29 31.10 -1.57
C ASP A 87 -8.27 32.26 -1.31
N ILE A 88 -7.76 33.37 -0.79
CA ILE A 88 -8.54 34.59 -0.46
C ILE A 88 -8.27 35.63 -1.52
N LYS A 89 -9.30 36.02 -2.25
CA LYS A 89 -9.24 36.96 -3.38
C LYS A 89 -9.64 38.41 -3.00
N ILE A 90 -10.02 38.62 -1.75
CA ILE A 90 -10.41 39.90 -1.14
C ILE A 90 -9.44 40.32 -0.03
N THR A 91 -9.59 41.50 0.52
CA THR A 91 -8.66 42.07 1.53
C THR A 91 -8.57 41.32 2.84
N GLY A 92 -9.41 40.30 3.05
CA GLY A 92 -9.39 39.44 4.22
C GLY A 92 -10.78 38.99 4.61
N ILE A 93 -10.80 38.02 5.52
CA ILE A 93 -12.01 37.45 6.09
C ILE A 93 -11.99 37.56 7.60
N THR A 94 -13.16 37.62 8.22
CA THR A 94 -13.31 37.65 9.67
C THR A 94 -13.28 36.25 10.27
N PHE A 95 -13.04 36.19 11.58
CA PHE A 95 -13.15 34.92 12.32
C PHE A 95 -14.57 34.35 12.24
N GLU A 96 -15.60 35.18 12.24
CA GLU A 96 -16.99 34.76 12.09
C GLU A 96 -17.22 34.03 10.76
N ILE A 97 -16.72 34.61 9.65
CA ILE A 97 -16.80 33.97 8.32
C ILE A 97 -16.11 32.64 8.34
N MET A 98 -14.90 32.57 8.92
CA MET A 98 -14.14 31.33 8.97
C MET A 98 -14.81 30.26 9.81
N GLU A 99 -15.32 30.59 10.99
CA GLU A 99 -16.05 29.70 11.86
C GLU A 99 -17.25 29.06 11.16
N LYS A 100 -18.10 29.93 10.54
CA LYS A 100 -19.26 29.47 9.77
C LYS A 100 -18.86 28.60 8.57
N ALA A 101 -17.81 28.99 7.86
CA ALA A 101 -17.30 28.23 6.72
C ALA A 101 -16.79 26.84 7.10
N LEU A 102 -16.04 26.74 8.20
CA LEU A 102 -15.53 25.45 8.69
C LEU A 102 -16.64 24.56 9.26
N ASP A 103 -17.63 25.13 9.93
CA ASP A 103 -18.78 24.37 10.44
C ASP A 103 -19.62 23.80 9.27
N GLN A 104 -19.89 24.62 8.26
CA GLN A 104 -20.58 24.18 7.05
C GLN A 104 -19.77 23.11 6.29
N ALA A 105 -18.44 23.27 6.18
CA ALA A 105 -17.55 22.28 5.58
C ALA A 105 -17.55 20.97 6.36
N LYS A 106 -17.70 20.99 7.68
CA LYS A 106 -17.85 19.80 8.51
C LYS A 106 -19.07 18.99 8.10
N GLY A 107 -20.23 19.65 8.02
CA GLY A 107 -21.46 19.00 7.56
C GLY A 107 -21.33 18.38 6.16
N GLY A 108 -20.71 19.11 5.22
CA GLY A 108 -20.42 18.60 3.87
C GLY A 108 -19.49 17.39 3.87
N ARG A 109 -18.40 17.41 4.63
CA ARG A 109 -17.49 16.24 4.76
C ARG A 109 -18.16 15.03 5.39
N GLU A 110 -18.96 15.22 6.42
CA GLU A 110 -19.71 14.14 7.07
C GLU A 110 -20.70 13.49 6.10
N HIS A 111 -21.37 14.30 5.26
CA HIS A 111 -22.23 13.80 4.21
C HIS A 111 -21.46 12.95 3.20
N ILE A 112 -20.31 13.45 2.69
CA ILE A 112 -19.47 12.74 1.72
C ILE A 112 -18.92 11.45 2.33
N LEU A 113 -18.44 11.46 3.58
CA LEU A 113 -18.04 10.25 4.31
C LEU A 113 -19.19 9.24 4.40
N GLY A 114 -20.41 9.71 4.61
CA GLY A 114 -21.60 8.87 4.61
C GLY A 114 -21.82 8.16 3.26
N GLU A 115 -21.66 8.87 2.15
CA GLU A 115 -21.75 8.30 0.81
C GLU A 115 -20.60 7.30 0.53
N MET A 116 -19.36 7.67 0.87
CA MET A 116 -18.19 6.79 0.75
C MET A 116 -18.37 5.49 1.55
N ASN A 117 -18.92 5.57 2.74
CA ASN A 117 -19.17 4.43 3.62
C ASN A 117 -20.23 3.45 3.08
N LYS A 118 -21.08 3.87 2.13
CA LYS A 118 -21.99 2.94 1.43
C LYS A 118 -21.22 1.99 0.51
N ALA A 119 -20.08 2.44 -0.02
CA ALA A 119 -19.23 1.62 -0.88
C ALA A 119 -18.27 0.76 -0.07
N ILE A 120 -17.53 1.38 0.86
CA ILE A 120 -16.58 0.67 1.73
C ILE A 120 -16.40 1.41 3.06
N LYS A 121 -16.65 0.73 4.18
CA LYS A 121 -16.57 1.31 5.54
C LYS A 121 -15.19 1.21 6.18
N THR A 122 -14.48 0.14 5.89
CA THR A 122 -13.16 -0.18 6.48
C THR A 122 -12.27 -0.78 5.42
N SER A 123 -10.97 -0.62 5.57
CA SER A 123 -10.01 -1.27 4.68
C SER A 123 -10.25 -2.78 4.62
N ARG A 124 -10.08 -3.38 3.44
CA ARG A 124 -10.15 -4.83 3.29
C ARG A 124 -9.10 -5.49 4.18
N LYS A 125 -9.44 -6.64 4.75
CA LYS A 125 -8.52 -7.40 5.63
C LYS A 125 -7.33 -7.98 4.88
N GLU A 126 -7.53 -8.29 3.60
CA GLU A 126 -6.51 -8.86 2.74
C GLU A 126 -6.12 -7.87 1.65
N PHE A 127 -4.86 -7.88 1.30
CA PHE A 127 -4.39 -7.12 0.16
C PHE A 127 -5.06 -7.61 -1.14
N SER A 128 -5.30 -6.69 -2.06
CA SER A 128 -5.74 -7.01 -3.40
C SER A 128 -4.83 -8.09 -4.04
N LYS A 129 -5.41 -8.94 -4.88
CA LYS A 129 -4.68 -9.94 -5.66
C LYS A 129 -3.57 -9.33 -6.54
N HIS A 130 -3.69 -8.05 -6.87
CA HIS A 130 -2.71 -7.30 -7.67
C HIS A 130 -1.61 -6.65 -6.83
N THR A 131 -1.73 -6.69 -5.50
CA THR A 131 -0.69 -6.16 -4.62
C THR A 131 0.50 -7.11 -4.59
N PRO A 132 1.74 -6.63 -4.79
CA PRO A 132 2.94 -7.45 -4.64
C PRO A 132 2.96 -8.15 -3.28
N LYS A 133 3.25 -9.43 -3.28
CA LYS A 133 3.29 -10.25 -2.06
C LYS A 133 4.67 -10.18 -1.43
N MET A 134 4.71 -9.83 -0.15
CA MET A 134 5.95 -9.74 0.61
C MET A 134 5.85 -10.62 1.85
N GLU A 135 6.86 -11.45 2.08
CA GLU A 135 6.96 -12.30 3.25
C GLU A 135 8.40 -12.27 3.78
N THR A 136 8.54 -12.21 5.09
CA THR A 136 9.85 -12.30 5.75
C THR A 136 9.91 -13.62 6.50
N ILE A 137 10.87 -14.44 6.14
CA ILE A 137 11.20 -15.69 6.85
C ILE A 137 12.48 -15.51 7.62
N LYS A 138 12.69 -16.33 8.65
CA LYS A 138 13.93 -16.33 9.44
C LYS A 138 14.71 -17.60 9.15
N VAL A 139 15.97 -17.45 8.80
CA VAL A 139 16.94 -18.54 8.64
C VAL A 139 18.02 -18.44 9.74
N ASP A 140 18.63 -19.57 10.06
CA ASP A 140 19.76 -19.56 10.99
C ASP A 140 20.93 -18.76 10.39
N LYS A 141 21.67 -18.03 11.20
CA LYS A 141 22.83 -17.23 10.73
C LYS A 141 23.85 -18.05 9.95
N LYS A 142 24.06 -19.32 10.34
CA LYS A 142 24.96 -20.24 9.64
C LYS A 142 24.49 -20.62 8.23
N ASP A 143 23.19 -20.52 7.97
CA ASP A 143 22.60 -20.89 6.69
C ASP A 143 22.50 -19.70 5.72
N ILE A 144 22.79 -18.47 6.18
CA ILE A 144 22.81 -17.26 5.34
C ILE A 144 23.74 -17.43 4.14
N ALA A 145 24.96 -17.94 4.38
CA ALA A 145 25.93 -18.17 3.31
C ALA A 145 25.44 -19.17 2.26
N THR A 146 24.62 -20.15 2.66
CA THR A 146 24.01 -21.13 1.75
C THR A 146 22.93 -20.48 0.88
N VAL A 147 22.10 -19.60 1.46
CA VAL A 147 21.06 -18.88 0.74
C VAL A 147 21.66 -17.88 -0.26
N ILE A 148 22.73 -17.18 0.12
CA ILE A 148 23.42 -16.24 -0.78
C ILE A 148 24.20 -17.00 -1.85
N GLY A 149 24.92 -18.06 -1.47
CA GLY A 149 25.80 -18.82 -2.33
C GLY A 149 27.12 -18.09 -2.64
N LYS A 150 28.07 -18.81 -3.22
CA LYS A 150 29.39 -18.26 -3.58
C LYS A 150 29.22 -17.12 -4.60
N GLY A 151 29.67 -15.92 -4.22
CA GLY A 151 29.53 -14.71 -5.04
C GLY A 151 28.08 -14.36 -5.40
N GLY A 152 27.09 -14.77 -4.59
CA GLY A 152 25.69 -14.49 -4.81
C GLY A 152 25.01 -15.38 -5.87
N ALA A 153 25.62 -16.50 -6.25
CA ALA A 153 25.07 -17.37 -7.31
C ALA A 153 23.70 -17.95 -6.95
N THR A 154 23.54 -18.44 -5.70
CA THR A 154 22.30 -19.09 -5.28
C THR A 154 21.13 -18.08 -5.18
N ILE A 155 21.37 -16.90 -4.63
CA ILE A 155 20.32 -15.88 -4.55
C ILE A 155 19.90 -15.41 -5.94
N ARG A 156 20.82 -15.29 -6.91
CA ARG A 156 20.46 -15.00 -8.31
C ARG A 156 19.62 -16.12 -8.92
N GLU A 157 19.97 -17.37 -8.71
CA GLU A 157 19.19 -18.53 -9.18
C GLU A 157 17.76 -18.52 -8.60
N ILE A 158 17.60 -18.20 -7.31
CA ILE A 158 16.28 -18.05 -6.67
C ILE A 158 15.47 -16.96 -7.37
N VAL A 159 16.08 -15.79 -7.58
CA VAL A 159 15.43 -14.63 -8.24
C VAL A 159 15.02 -14.97 -9.68
N GLU A 160 15.91 -15.54 -10.47
CA GLU A 160 15.65 -15.91 -11.87
C GLU A 160 14.56 -16.99 -12.02
N THR A 161 14.58 -18.00 -11.15
CA THR A 161 13.63 -19.11 -11.26
C THR A 161 12.25 -18.79 -10.70
N SER A 162 12.16 -17.90 -9.71
CA SER A 162 10.89 -17.55 -9.05
C SER A 162 10.27 -16.26 -9.59
N GLY A 163 11.07 -15.36 -10.15
CA GLY A 163 10.63 -13.99 -10.48
C GLY A 163 10.46 -13.08 -9.25
N ALA A 164 10.84 -13.56 -8.07
CA ALA A 164 10.79 -12.78 -6.83
C ALA A 164 12.09 -11.99 -6.61
N LYS A 165 12.01 -10.92 -5.82
CA LYS A 165 13.19 -10.24 -5.24
C LYS A 165 13.45 -10.82 -3.85
N VAL A 166 14.70 -11.07 -3.53
CA VAL A 166 15.11 -11.64 -2.25
C VAL A 166 16.16 -10.74 -1.62
N ASP A 167 15.90 -10.31 -0.40
CA ASP A 167 16.81 -9.52 0.43
C ASP A 167 17.18 -10.31 1.69
N VAL A 168 18.47 -10.40 2.00
CA VAL A 168 18.98 -11.19 3.11
C VAL A 168 19.76 -10.28 4.04
N LYS A 169 19.35 -10.22 5.32
CA LYS A 169 20.03 -9.47 6.35
C LYS A 169 20.95 -10.37 7.19
N ASP A 170 22.00 -9.80 7.74
CA ASP A 170 22.95 -10.49 8.65
C ASP A 170 22.28 -11.02 9.93
N THR A 171 21.07 -10.54 10.25
CA THR A 171 20.25 -11.06 11.36
C THR A 171 19.63 -12.41 11.08
N GLY A 172 19.65 -12.89 9.82
CA GLY A 172 18.95 -14.09 9.35
C GLY A 172 17.54 -13.82 8.85
N GLU A 173 17.12 -12.56 8.79
CA GLU A 173 15.87 -12.18 8.13
C GLU A 173 16.04 -12.23 6.62
N VAL A 174 15.19 -13.00 5.96
CA VAL A 174 15.12 -13.10 4.49
C VAL A 174 13.77 -12.60 4.04
N THR A 175 13.74 -11.46 3.37
CA THR A 175 12.54 -10.86 2.82
C THR A 175 12.38 -11.23 1.36
N VAL A 176 11.28 -11.88 1.03
CA VAL A 176 10.89 -12.27 -0.33
C VAL A 176 9.75 -11.36 -0.78
N ALA A 177 9.97 -10.61 -1.85
CA ALA A 177 8.96 -9.76 -2.48
C ALA A 177 8.70 -10.23 -3.92
N ALA A 178 7.45 -10.54 -4.25
CA ALA A 178 7.08 -11.11 -5.53
C ALA A 178 5.81 -10.43 -6.11
N PRO A 179 5.64 -10.42 -7.43
CA PRO A 179 4.46 -9.85 -8.08
C PRO A 179 3.17 -10.60 -7.70
N ASP A 180 3.28 -11.88 -7.40
CA ASP A 180 2.14 -12.76 -7.07
C ASP A 180 2.52 -13.80 -6.01
N GLU A 181 1.51 -14.53 -5.54
CA GLU A 181 1.66 -15.53 -4.50
C GLU A 181 2.42 -16.79 -4.97
N ALA A 182 2.26 -17.19 -6.22
CA ALA A 182 2.94 -18.36 -6.77
C ALA A 182 4.46 -18.13 -6.83
N SER A 183 4.87 -16.97 -7.32
CA SER A 183 6.28 -16.54 -7.38
C SER A 183 6.89 -16.45 -5.98
N ARG A 184 6.15 -15.86 -5.01
CA ARG A 184 6.59 -15.79 -3.61
C ARG A 184 6.79 -17.20 -3.03
N ASN A 185 5.81 -18.06 -3.16
CA ASN A 185 5.86 -19.42 -2.61
C ASN A 185 7.01 -20.22 -3.22
N LYS A 186 7.22 -20.12 -4.53
CA LYS A 186 8.33 -20.77 -5.23
C LYS A 186 9.69 -20.33 -4.68
N ALA A 187 9.88 -19.03 -4.43
CA ALA A 187 11.11 -18.54 -3.82
C ALA A 187 11.31 -19.06 -2.39
N ILE A 188 10.24 -19.02 -1.57
CA ILE A 188 10.29 -19.51 -0.19
C ILE A 188 10.57 -21.01 -0.13
N GLU A 189 9.92 -21.80 -0.98
CA GLU A 189 10.17 -23.25 -1.07
C GLU A 189 11.60 -23.53 -1.50
N PHE A 190 12.13 -22.78 -2.46
CA PHE A 190 13.52 -22.93 -2.86
C PHE A 190 14.46 -22.63 -1.68
N ILE A 191 14.28 -21.52 -0.98
CA ILE A 191 15.09 -21.18 0.20
C ILE A 191 15.00 -22.28 1.27
N LYS A 192 13.79 -22.73 1.58
CA LYS A 192 13.56 -23.82 2.55
C LYS A 192 14.26 -25.11 2.15
N SER A 193 14.25 -25.47 0.87
CA SER A 193 14.92 -26.66 0.36
C SER A 193 16.44 -26.62 0.53
N LEU A 194 17.05 -25.43 0.42
CA LEU A 194 18.50 -25.24 0.57
C LEU A 194 18.98 -25.42 2.01
N ILE A 195 18.14 -25.08 2.99
CA ILE A 195 18.47 -25.11 4.42
C ILE A 195 17.84 -26.30 5.14
N ALA A 196 17.04 -27.10 4.42
CA ALA A 196 16.41 -28.29 4.99
C ALA A 196 17.45 -29.26 5.50
N LYS A 197 17.23 -29.79 6.71
CA LYS A 197 18.07 -30.81 7.32
C LYS A 197 17.33 -32.16 7.30
N PRO A 198 18.03 -33.27 7.07
CA PRO A 198 17.41 -34.56 7.16
C PRO A 198 16.95 -34.84 8.60
N GLU A 199 15.73 -35.36 8.71
CA GLU A 199 15.15 -35.77 9.99
C GLU A 199 15.18 -37.29 10.07
N MET A 200 15.62 -37.82 11.20
CA MET A 200 15.63 -39.28 11.42
C MET A 200 14.21 -39.86 11.32
N GLY A 201 14.08 -40.95 10.60
CA GLY A 201 12.81 -41.63 10.39
C GLY A 201 11.95 -41.08 9.26
N LYS A 202 12.33 -39.95 8.63
CA LYS A 202 11.65 -39.47 7.42
C LYS A 202 12.19 -40.09 6.15
N ILE A 203 11.28 -40.37 5.22
CA ILE A 203 11.59 -40.87 3.88
C ILE A 203 11.66 -39.71 2.91
N TYR A 204 12.78 -39.59 2.18
CA TYR A 204 13.00 -38.55 1.19
C TYR A 204 13.11 -39.16 -0.22
N LYS A 205 12.61 -38.48 -1.22
CA LYS A 205 12.89 -38.79 -2.61
C LYS A 205 14.23 -38.20 -2.98
N GLY A 206 15.13 -39.01 -3.55
CA GLY A 206 16.43 -38.55 -3.99
C GLY A 206 16.77 -39.07 -5.39
N LYS A 207 17.76 -38.42 -6.02
CA LYS A 207 18.32 -38.84 -7.30
C LYS A 207 19.69 -39.41 -7.08
N VAL A 208 19.92 -40.64 -7.55
CA VAL A 208 21.26 -41.25 -7.54
C VAL A 208 22.17 -40.41 -8.44
N VAL A 209 23.23 -39.83 -7.87
CA VAL A 209 24.20 -38.98 -8.56
C VAL A 209 25.51 -39.69 -8.87
N LYS A 210 25.86 -40.71 -8.06
CA LYS A 210 27.06 -41.50 -8.27
C LYS A 210 26.91 -42.91 -7.63
N ILE A 211 27.39 -43.93 -8.30
CA ILE A 211 27.46 -45.32 -7.79
C ILE A 211 28.92 -45.68 -7.58
N MET A 212 29.23 -46.25 -6.44
CA MET A 212 30.54 -46.74 -6.05
C MET A 212 30.42 -48.19 -5.58
N GLU A 213 31.55 -48.91 -5.46
CA GLU A 213 31.55 -50.31 -5.01
C GLU A 213 30.95 -50.53 -3.60
N PHE A 214 31.00 -49.47 -2.77
CA PHE A 214 30.54 -49.51 -1.36
C PHE A 214 29.16 -48.88 -1.16
N GLY A 215 28.52 -48.32 -2.21
CA GLY A 215 27.18 -47.74 -2.08
C GLY A 215 26.85 -46.71 -3.18
N ALA A 216 25.72 -46.06 -3.05
CA ALA A 216 25.26 -45.06 -3.99
C ALA A 216 25.12 -43.70 -3.30
N PHE A 217 25.68 -42.63 -3.91
CA PHE A 217 25.40 -41.25 -3.49
C PHE A 217 24.07 -40.83 -4.06
N VAL A 218 23.19 -40.39 -3.17
CA VAL A 218 21.84 -39.94 -3.50
C VAL A 218 21.71 -38.47 -3.12
N ASN A 219 21.46 -37.65 -4.12
CA ASN A 219 21.12 -36.25 -3.88
C ASN A 219 19.67 -36.15 -3.42
N PHE A 220 19.46 -35.56 -2.26
CA PHE A 220 18.14 -35.29 -1.69
C PHE A 220 18.13 -33.97 -0.96
N LEU A 221 16.96 -33.43 -0.63
CA LEU A 221 16.81 -32.13 -0.01
C LEU A 221 17.62 -31.02 -0.75
N GLY A 222 17.43 -30.92 -2.07
CA GLY A 222 18.07 -29.90 -2.89
C GLY A 222 19.54 -30.16 -3.20
N LYS A 223 20.47 -29.71 -2.36
CA LYS A 223 21.92 -29.83 -2.61
C LYS A 223 22.65 -30.78 -1.64
N GLN A 224 21.94 -31.62 -0.91
CA GLN A 224 22.55 -32.54 0.04
C GLN A 224 22.69 -33.93 -0.59
N ASP A 225 23.87 -34.51 -0.47
CA ASP A 225 24.16 -35.85 -0.88
C ASP A 225 24.26 -36.77 0.35
N GLY A 226 23.60 -37.91 0.30
CA GLY A 226 23.71 -38.98 1.29
C GLY A 226 24.25 -40.26 0.65
N LEU A 227 24.85 -41.11 1.46
CA LEU A 227 25.34 -42.46 1.09
C LEU A 227 24.36 -43.49 1.58
#